data_eec51491e21fe0ebb4bd0230247bb4aa
#
_entry.id   eec51491e21fe0ebb4bd0230247bb4aa
#
_cell.length_a   1.000
_cell.length_b   1.000
_cell.length_c   1.000
_cell.angle_alpha   90.00
_cell.angle_beta   90.00
_cell.angle_gamma   90.00
#
_symmetry.space_group_name_H-M   'P 1'
#
loop_
_entity.id
_entity.type
_entity.pdbx_description
1 polymer ?
#
loop_
_entity_poly.entity_id
_entity_poly.type
_entity_poly.pdbx_seq_one_letter_code
_entity_poly.pdbx_strand_id
1 'polypeptide(L)'
;MLFKKKDKESKPKKEKKVPVMKVGTHKKTVIALWLVLIASVSFGVYKNFTAIDMHTVHEKEVIEQKIVDTNKIENFVKAFAKSYYSWSNTQESIEKRTAAINQYLTKSLQDLNVDTVRQDIPTSSTVTDVKIWEVEAAGTDDFTVVYSVDQTVTEGETSIGYTSAYMVVVHVDGDGNMVITQNPTISSIPTKSGYEPKVKESDGTVDAATTEEVTEFLETFFKLYPTVTEKELAYYVSENVLEPVNCEYVFSELVNPIFTQDGEQVKVSVSVKYLDQRTKATQISQFDLTLEKDSNWTIVG
;
A
#
# COMPACT_ATOMS: atom_id res chain seq x y z
N MET A 1 51.75 23.02 111.67
CA MET A 1 50.69 23.83 111.05
C MET A 1 49.98 22.93 110.08
N LEU A 2 48.77 22.53 110.44
CA LEU A 2 47.97 21.54 109.69
C LEU A 2 46.92 22.25 108.83
N PHE A 3 46.96 22.06 107.50
CA PHE A 3 45.87 22.53 106.62
C PHE A 3 44.83 21.47 106.41
N LYS A 4 43.59 21.76 106.81
CA LYS A 4 42.37 20.94 106.66
C LYS A 4 41.90 20.99 105.22
N LYS A 5 41.78 19.81 104.58
CA LYS A 5 41.22 19.63 103.26
C LYS A 5 39.67 19.62 103.36
N LYS A 6 39.00 20.48 102.61
CA LYS A 6 37.53 20.56 102.51
C LYS A 6 37.03 19.58 101.45
N ASP A 7 36.17 18.68 101.85
CA ASP A 7 35.48 17.75 100.96
C ASP A 7 34.47 18.51 100.12
N LYS A 8 34.48 18.24 98.77
CA LYS A 8 33.47 18.71 97.82
C LYS A 8 32.40 17.66 97.64
N GLU A 9 31.19 17.99 98.08
CA GLU A 9 30.00 17.23 97.77
C GLU A 9 29.78 17.11 96.28
N SER A 10 29.51 15.89 95.80
CA SER A 10 29.16 15.56 94.36
C SER A 10 27.71 15.92 94.07
N LYS A 11 27.50 16.76 93.08
CA LYS A 11 26.14 17.07 92.54
C LYS A 11 25.50 15.85 91.86
N PRO A 12 24.22 15.62 92.02
CA PRO A 12 23.51 14.47 91.37
C PRO A 12 23.53 14.64 89.85
N LYS A 13 23.81 13.54 89.15
CA LYS A 13 23.70 13.41 87.65
C LYS A 13 22.29 13.64 87.20
N LYS A 14 22.12 14.66 86.36
CA LYS A 14 20.85 14.84 85.62
C LYS A 14 20.58 13.65 84.66
N GLU A 15 19.45 12.96 84.81
CA GLU A 15 19.00 11.96 83.94
C GLU A 15 18.78 12.53 82.53
N LYS A 16 19.30 11.84 81.48
CA LYS A 16 19.12 12.20 80.06
C LYS A 16 17.64 11.87 79.69
N LYS A 17 16.85 12.91 79.43
CA LYS A 17 15.52 12.74 78.86
C LYS A 17 15.61 12.04 77.48
N VAL A 18 15.02 10.90 77.36
CA VAL A 18 14.84 10.18 76.09
C VAL A 18 14.00 11.07 75.18
N PRO A 19 14.39 11.32 73.91
CA PRO A 19 13.57 12.12 73.01
C PRO A 19 12.28 11.36 72.67
N VAL A 20 11.15 11.81 73.14
CA VAL A 20 9.84 11.34 72.75
C VAL A 20 9.53 11.92 71.38
N MET A 21 9.49 11.08 70.33
CA MET A 21 9.00 11.49 69.05
C MET A 21 7.54 11.95 69.14
N LYS A 22 7.31 13.23 68.92
CA LYS A 22 5.94 13.77 68.82
C LYS A 22 5.26 13.27 67.56
N VAL A 23 4.47 12.24 67.68
CA VAL A 23 3.53 11.80 66.62
C VAL A 23 2.39 12.83 66.60
N GLY A 24 2.44 13.76 65.59
CA GLY A 24 1.34 14.72 65.52
C GLY A 24 1.56 15.98 64.67
N THR A 25 2.78 16.21 64.12
CA THR A 25 3.06 17.43 63.39
C THR A 25 3.02 17.32 61.87
N HIS A 26 2.51 16.18 61.32
CA HIS A 26 2.55 15.94 59.89
C HIS A 26 1.23 16.27 59.11
N LYS A 27 0.21 16.83 59.80
CA LYS A 27 -1.06 17.17 59.11
C LYS A 27 -0.84 18.11 57.89
N LYS A 28 0.05 19.11 58.03
CA LYS A 28 0.36 20.05 56.94
C LYS A 28 1.10 19.39 55.78
N THR A 29 2.06 18.48 56.10
CA THR A 29 2.82 17.72 55.07
C THR A 29 1.92 16.69 54.36
N VAL A 30 1.00 16.04 55.08
CA VAL A 30 0.05 15.13 54.49
C VAL A 30 -0.93 15.87 53.58
N ILE A 31 -1.40 17.06 53.97
CA ILE A 31 -2.27 17.89 53.10
C ILE A 31 -1.48 18.35 51.86
N ALA A 32 -0.23 18.75 51.98
CA ALA A 32 0.59 19.12 50.83
C ALA A 32 0.81 17.95 49.87
N LEU A 33 1.06 16.72 50.38
CA LEU A 33 1.18 15.53 49.55
C LEU A 33 -0.14 15.18 48.82
N TRP A 34 -1.29 15.33 49.47
CA TRP A 34 -2.59 15.14 48.83
C TRP A 34 -2.83 16.17 47.72
N LEU A 35 -2.46 17.42 47.90
CA LEU A 35 -2.56 18.46 46.88
C LEU A 35 -1.70 18.15 45.65
N VAL A 36 -0.46 17.69 45.87
CA VAL A 36 0.44 17.26 44.77
C VAL A 36 -0.13 16.04 44.06
N LEU A 37 -0.67 15.06 44.79
CA LEU A 37 -1.31 13.87 44.18
C LEU A 37 -2.51 14.25 43.32
N ILE A 38 -3.41 15.10 43.85
CA ILE A 38 -4.59 15.57 43.11
C ILE A 38 -4.17 16.34 41.84
N ALA A 39 -3.17 17.24 41.96
CA ALA A 39 -2.66 17.96 40.80
C ALA A 39 -2.03 17.03 39.75
N SER A 40 -1.28 16.01 40.18
CA SER A 40 -0.66 15.02 39.30
C SER A 40 -1.70 14.16 38.58
N VAL A 41 -2.71 13.69 39.30
CA VAL A 41 -3.82 12.91 38.69
C VAL A 41 -4.63 13.75 37.72
N SER A 42 -4.98 15.00 38.09
CA SER A 42 -5.71 15.93 37.23
C SER A 42 -4.91 16.25 35.94
N PHE A 43 -3.60 16.44 36.07
CA PHE A 43 -2.74 16.64 34.92
C PHE A 43 -2.63 15.39 34.01
N GLY A 44 -2.54 14.21 34.63
CA GLY A 44 -2.54 12.93 33.88
C GLY A 44 -3.83 12.70 33.12
N VAL A 45 -4.98 12.96 33.73
CA VAL A 45 -6.30 12.88 33.10
C VAL A 45 -6.40 13.90 31.96
N TYR A 46 -6.03 15.16 32.21
CA TYR A 46 -6.03 16.20 31.18
C TYR A 46 -5.14 15.84 29.98
N LYS A 47 -3.90 15.37 30.25
CA LYS A 47 -2.98 14.92 29.21
C LYS A 47 -3.53 13.74 28.39
N ASN A 48 -4.22 12.80 29.07
CA ASN A 48 -4.79 11.63 28.38
C ASN A 48 -5.93 12.04 27.43
N PHE A 49 -6.81 12.95 27.87
CA PHE A 49 -7.87 13.45 26.99
C PHE A 49 -7.35 14.31 25.84
N THR A 50 -6.38 15.18 26.09
CA THR A 50 -5.77 16.00 25.02
C THR A 50 -4.89 15.19 24.06
N ALA A 51 -4.26 14.10 24.52
CA ALA A 51 -3.50 13.19 23.66
C ALA A 51 -4.41 12.37 22.73
N ILE A 52 -5.59 11.98 23.21
CA ILE A 52 -6.59 11.26 22.40
C ILE A 52 -7.11 12.17 21.27
N ASP A 53 -7.40 13.44 21.56
CA ASP A 53 -7.88 14.38 20.54
C ASP A 53 -6.79 14.66 19.48
N MET A 54 -5.51 14.76 19.86
CA MET A 54 -4.41 14.96 18.91
C MET A 54 -4.15 13.73 18.02
N HIS A 55 -4.33 12.50 18.54
CA HIS A 55 -4.22 11.29 17.72
C HIS A 55 -5.39 11.16 16.73
N THR A 56 -6.58 11.53 17.13
CA THR A 56 -7.77 11.47 16.25
C THR A 56 -7.71 12.51 15.14
N VAL A 57 -7.12 13.69 15.40
CA VAL A 57 -6.94 14.75 14.38
C VAL A 57 -5.86 14.35 13.37
N HIS A 58 -4.74 13.74 13.80
CA HIS A 58 -3.70 13.25 12.87
C HIS A 58 -4.17 12.08 12.01
N GLU A 59 -4.94 11.13 12.53
CA GLU A 59 -5.53 10.06 11.70
C GLU A 59 -6.58 10.60 10.71
N LYS A 60 -7.35 11.62 11.07
CA LYS A 60 -8.29 12.24 10.12
C LYS A 60 -7.60 13.02 9.01
N GLU A 61 -6.49 13.73 9.29
CA GLU A 61 -5.74 14.43 8.25
C GLU A 61 -5.05 13.48 7.25
N VAL A 62 -4.61 12.30 7.71
CA VAL A 62 -3.99 11.29 6.83
C VAL A 62 -5.04 10.52 5.99
N ILE A 63 -6.30 10.42 6.47
CA ILE A 63 -7.38 9.72 5.75
C ILE A 63 -8.09 10.61 4.72
N GLU A 64 -7.99 11.93 4.81
CA GLU A 64 -8.41 12.86 3.76
C GLU A 64 -7.36 13.00 2.62
N GLN A 65 -6.72 11.92 2.22
CA GLN A 65 -6.11 11.87 0.89
C GLN A 65 -7.25 11.91 -0.12
N LYS A 66 -7.52 13.12 -0.61
CA LYS A 66 -8.44 13.38 -1.72
C LYS A 66 -7.99 12.49 -2.87
N ILE A 67 -8.75 11.43 -3.17
CA ILE A 67 -8.52 10.63 -4.36
C ILE A 67 -8.68 11.58 -5.55
N VAL A 68 -7.58 12.06 -6.08
CA VAL A 68 -7.58 12.87 -7.29
C VAL A 68 -7.76 11.90 -8.44
N ASP A 69 -8.81 12.07 -9.22
CA ASP A 69 -8.96 11.35 -10.49
C ASP A 69 -7.88 11.80 -11.46
N THR A 70 -6.85 10.99 -11.62
CA THR A 70 -5.69 11.25 -12.48
C THR A 70 -5.92 10.85 -13.93
N ASN A 71 -7.04 10.23 -14.29
CA ASN A 71 -7.31 9.70 -15.62
C ASN A 71 -7.15 10.74 -16.74
N LYS A 72 -7.58 11.99 -16.49
CA LYS A 72 -7.43 13.07 -17.47
C LYS A 72 -5.97 13.41 -17.71
N ILE A 73 -5.17 13.51 -16.64
CA ILE A 73 -3.74 13.81 -16.69
C ILE A 73 -3.00 12.70 -17.42
N GLU A 74 -3.31 11.44 -17.08
CA GLU A 74 -2.70 10.26 -17.73
C GLU A 74 -2.97 10.24 -19.25
N ASN A 75 -4.23 10.45 -19.66
CA ASN A 75 -4.59 10.49 -21.07
C ASN A 75 -3.96 11.66 -21.82
N PHE A 76 -3.85 12.82 -21.16
CA PHE A 76 -3.17 14.00 -21.71
C PHE A 76 -1.69 13.70 -21.98
N VAL A 77 -0.98 13.11 -21.00
CA VAL A 77 0.44 12.75 -21.14
C VAL A 77 0.63 11.62 -22.15
N LYS A 78 -0.26 10.61 -22.22
CA LYS A 78 -0.21 9.56 -23.24
C LYS A 78 -0.34 10.13 -24.65
N ALA A 79 -1.27 11.06 -24.86
CA ALA A 79 -1.46 11.72 -26.16
C ALA A 79 -0.27 12.58 -26.53
N PHE A 80 0.26 13.36 -25.60
CA PHE A 80 1.49 14.11 -25.76
C PHE A 80 2.66 13.20 -26.14
N ALA A 81 2.95 12.17 -25.34
CA ALA A 81 4.08 11.28 -25.55
C ALA A 81 4.01 10.59 -26.93
N LYS A 82 2.82 10.16 -27.35
CA LYS A 82 2.60 9.59 -28.68
C LYS A 82 2.98 10.57 -29.80
N SER A 83 2.63 11.85 -29.66
CA SER A 83 2.98 12.88 -30.64
C SER A 83 4.46 13.26 -30.55
N TYR A 84 5.02 13.33 -29.34
CA TYR A 84 6.39 13.78 -29.11
C TYR A 84 7.44 12.81 -29.61
N TYR A 85 7.23 11.51 -29.43
CA TYR A 85 8.17 10.44 -29.76
C TYR A 85 7.88 9.72 -31.08
N SER A 86 6.87 10.16 -31.85
CA SER A 86 6.63 9.66 -33.21
C SER A 86 7.07 10.69 -34.25
N TRP A 87 7.90 10.29 -35.18
CA TRP A 87 8.33 11.13 -36.32
C TRP A 87 8.78 10.30 -37.52
N SER A 88 8.81 10.94 -38.68
CA SER A 88 9.60 10.51 -39.83
C SER A 88 10.43 11.72 -40.31
N ASN A 89 11.48 11.47 -41.08
CA ASN A 89 12.42 12.50 -41.56
C ASN A 89 11.90 13.28 -42.79
N THR A 90 10.61 13.33 -43.01
CA THR A 90 10.00 14.16 -44.05
C THR A 90 9.56 15.51 -43.49
N GLN A 91 9.66 16.56 -44.31
CA GLN A 91 9.24 17.90 -43.88
C GLN A 91 7.78 17.92 -43.36
N GLU A 92 6.89 17.28 -44.11
CA GLU A 92 5.48 17.21 -43.71
C GLU A 92 5.26 16.55 -42.34
N SER A 93 6.00 15.46 -42.06
CA SER A 93 5.91 14.77 -40.76
C SER A 93 6.45 15.63 -39.60
N ILE A 94 7.55 16.35 -39.84
CA ILE A 94 8.16 17.25 -38.87
C ILE A 94 7.22 18.40 -38.53
N GLU A 95 6.61 19.02 -39.55
CA GLU A 95 5.63 20.10 -39.35
C GLU A 95 4.37 19.61 -38.61
N LYS A 96 3.84 18.45 -38.98
CA LYS A 96 2.71 17.83 -38.29
C LYS A 96 3.03 17.53 -36.83
N ARG A 97 4.21 16.94 -36.57
CA ARG A 97 4.66 16.67 -35.20
C ARG A 97 4.76 17.96 -34.40
N THR A 98 5.42 18.99 -34.93
CA THR A 98 5.58 20.29 -34.29
C THR A 98 4.21 20.92 -33.95
N ALA A 99 3.28 20.93 -34.89
CA ALA A 99 1.92 21.42 -34.66
C ALA A 99 1.18 20.61 -33.59
N ALA A 100 1.35 19.29 -33.56
CA ALA A 100 0.72 18.40 -32.59
C ALA A 100 1.28 18.63 -31.17
N ILE A 101 2.60 18.67 -31.00
CA ILE A 101 3.22 18.84 -29.67
C ILE A 101 2.97 20.25 -29.10
N ASN A 102 2.85 21.27 -29.94
CA ASN A 102 2.58 22.63 -29.52
C ASN A 102 1.21 22.79 -28.82
N GLN A 103 0.28 21.86 -29.03
CA GLN A 103 -1.01 21.87 -28.33
C GLN A 103 -0.88 21.46 -26.85
N TYR A 104 0.24 20.90 -26.46
CA TYR A 104 0.49 20.41 -25.09
C TYR A 104 1.47 21.29 -24.32
N LEU A 105 2.31 22.06 -24.99
CA LEU A 105 3.47 22.76 -24.43
C LEU A 105 3.22 24.23 -24.17
N THR A 106 3.81 24.77 -23.10
CA THR A 106 3.91 26.23 -22.92
C THR A 106 4.67 26.88 -24.07
N LYS A 107 4.48 28.19 -24.30
CA LYS A 107 5.16 28.91 -25.38
C LYS A 107 6.68 28.79 -25.31
N SER A 108 7.25 28.88 -24.10
CA SER A 108 8.71 28.74 -23.93
C SER A 108 9.22 27.33 -24.30
N LEU A 109 8.43 26.29 -24.01
CA LEU A 109 8.77 24.91 -24.39
C LEU A 109 8.60 24.68 -25.90
N GLN A 110 7.60 25.33 -26.53
CA GLN A 110 7.45 25.27 -27.98
C GLN A 110 8.70 25.80 -28.67
N ASP A 111 9.18 26.97 -28.25
CA ASP A 111 10.38 27.60 -28.80
C ASP A 111 11.63 26.73 -28.57
N LEU A 112 11.74 26.06 -27.45
CA LEU A 112 12.83 25.14 -27.11
C LEU A 112 12.83 23.85 -27.97
N ASN A 113 11.66 23.41 -28.41
CA ASN A 113 11.48 22.14 -29.14
C ASN A 113 11.44 22.26 -30.66
N VAL A 114 11.67 23.46 -31.24
CA VAL A 114 11.56 23.71 -32.69
C VAL A 114 12.42 22.74 -33.53
N ASP A 115 13.66 22.50 -33.13
CA ASP A 115 14.66 21.75 -33.92
C ASP A 115 15.01 20.38 -33.32
N THR A 116 14.14 19.81 -32.49
CA THR A 116 14.39 18.50 -31.85
C THR A 116 14.33 17.33 -32.83
N VAL A 117 13.61 17.48 -33.93
CA VAL A 117 13.59 16.53 -35.07
C VAL A 117 13.81 17.32 -36.35
N ARG A 118 14.77 16.90 -37.15
CA ARG A 118 15.18 17.57 -38.40
C ARG A 118 15.24 16.56 -39.54
N GLN A 119 15.22 17.04 -40.78
CA GLN A 119 15.29 16.20 -41.99
C GLN A 119 16.61 15.44 -42.17
N ASP A 120 17.68 15.91 -41.54
CA ASP A 120 19.02 15.30 -41.67
C ASP A 120 19.24 14.13 -40.69
N ILE A 121 18.28 13.83 -39.79
CA ILE A 121 18.39 12.63 -38.97
C ILE A 121 18.02 11.39 -39.78
N PRO A 122 18.78 10.28 -39.66
CA PRO A 122 18.59 9.10 -40.49
C PRO A 122 17.44 8.22 -40.03
N THR A 123 16.82 8.53 -38.88
CA THR A 123 15.86 7.66 -38.23
C THR A 123 14.42 8.15 -38.36
N SER A 124 13.49 7.22 -38.29
CA SER A 124 12.08 7.47 -37.96
C SER A 124 11.70 6.71 -36.67
N SER A 125 10.67 7.16 -35.99
CA SER A 125 10.18 6.51 -34.78
C SER A 125 8.66 6.43 -34.78
N THR A 126 8.15 5.29 -34.35
CA THR A 126 6.71 5.06 -34.15
C THR A 126 6.49 4.56 -32.72
N VAL A 127 5.69 5.28 -31.95
CA VAL A 127 5.28 4.86 -30.60
C VAL A 127 4.28 3.72 -30.71
N THR A 128 4.59 2.61 -30.07
CA THR A 128 3.74 1.42 -30.01
C THR A 128 2.90 1.38 -28.75
N ASP A 129 3.45 1.85 -27.61
CA ASP A 129 2.74 1.93 -26.34
C ASP A 129 3.27 3.05 -25.44
N VAL A 130 2.42 3.57 -24.56
CA VAL A 130 2.78 4.53 -23.50
C VAL A 130 2.15 4.06 -22.19
N LYS A 131 3.00 3.79 -21.21
CA LYS A 131 2.60 3.37 -19.86
C LYS A 131 2.85 4.49 -18.87
N ILE A 132 1.83 4.87 -18.11
CA ILE A 132 1.97 5.77 -16.97
C ILE A 132 2.29 4.93 -15.75
N TRP A 133 3.34 5.30 -15.03
CA TRP A 133 3.81 4.59 -13.85
C TRP A 133 3.44 5.31 -12.57
N GLU A 134 3.40 6.63 -12.62
CA GLU A 134 3.14 7.45 -11.45
C GLU A 134 2.53 8.79 -11.85
N VAL A 135 1.59 9.28 -11.07
CA VAL A 135 1.07 10.64 -11.12
C VAL A 135 1.05 11.16 -9.71
N GLU A 136 1.95 12.09 -9.40
CA GLU A 136 2.12 12.65 -8.07
C GLU A 136 1.86 14.16 -8.08
N ALA A 137 1.14 14.66 -7.07
CA ALA A 137 0.93 16.10 -6.91
C ALA A 137 2.25 16.78 -6.53
N ALA A 138 2.69 17.75 -7.34
CA ALA A 138 3.90 18.55 -7.13
C ALA A 138 3.58 19.95 -6.58
N GLY A 139 2.34 20.20 -6.17
CA GLY A 139 1.82 21.46 -5.67
C GLY A 139 0.30 21.45 -5.64
N THR A 140 -0.32 22.63 -5.72
CA THR A 140 -1.77 22.74 -5.73
C THR A 140 -2.36 22.32 -7.08
N ASP A 141 -1.72 22.77 -8.18
CA ASP A 141 -2.23 22.66 -9.54
C ASP A 141 -1.23 21.98 -10.49
N ASP A 142 -0.07 21.54 -9.97
CA ASP A 142 0.97 20.89 -10.73
C ASP A 142 1.08 19.39 -10.37
N PHE A 143 1.33 18.59 -11.40
CA PHE A 143 1.46 17.13 -11.26
C PHE A 143 2.71 16.64 -11.95
N THR A 144 3.53 15.87 -11.26
CA THR A 144 4.63 15.12 -11.85
C THR A 144 4.12 13.79 -12.38
N VAL A 145 4.42 13.49 -13.64
CA VAL A 145 4.00 12.24 -14.29
C VAL A 145 5.21 11.48 -14.78
N VAL A 146 5.42 10.27 -14.27
CA VAL A 146 6.43 9.32 -14.74
C VAL A 146 5.80 8.35 -15.72
N TYR A 147 6.41 8.21 -16.89
CA TYR A 147 5.89 7.34 -17.95
C TYR A 147 7.01 6.69 -18.74
N SER A 148 6.69 5.55 -19.37
CA SER A 148 7.57 4.93 -20.37
C SER A 148 6.92 4.93 -21.73
N VAL A 149 7.78 4.95 -22.76
CA VAL A 149 7.42 4.91 -24.16
C VAL A 149 8.07 3.69 -24.79
N ASP A 150 7.27 2.80 -25.32
CA ASP A 150 7.71 1.72 -26.18
C ASP A 150 7.61 2.20 -27.63
N GLN A 151 8.71 2.17 -28.35
CA GLN A 151 8.77 2.69 -29.72
C GLN A 151 9.59 1.78 -30.62
N THR A 152 9.25 1.78 -31.90
CA THR A 152 10.05 1.17 -32.96
C THR A 152 10.82 2.27 -33.68
N VAL A 153 12.14 2.22 -33.60
CA VAL A 153 13.03 3.13 -34.30
C VAL A 153 13.56 2.43 -35.56
N THR A 154 13.43 3.09 -36.70
CA THR A 154 13.88 2.56 -38.01
C THR A 154 14.96 3.43 -38.61
N GLU A 155 16.06 2.82 -39.01
CA GLU A 155 17.16 3.43 -39.78
C GLU A 155 17.46 2.56 -40.99
N GLY A 156 17.22 3.09 -42.19
CA GLY A 156 17.31 2.31 -43.42
C GLY A 156 16.33 1.13 -43.42
N GLU A 157 16.87 -0.08 -43.56
CA GLU A 157 16.10 -1.33 -43.52
C GLU A 157 16.01 -1.97 -42.11
N THR A 158 16.66 -1.39 -41.13
CA THR A 158 16.74 -1.94 -39.76
C THR A 158 15.73 -1.28 -38.85
N SER A 159 14.93 -2.10 -38.17
CA SER A 159 13.98 -1.64 -37.13
C SER A 159 14.31 -2.29 -35.78
N ILE A 160 14.36 -1.48 -34.73
CA ILE A 160 14.69 -1.90 -33.38
C ILE A 160 13.61 -1.41 -32.42
N GLY A 161 13.11 -2.32 -31.56
CA GLY A 161 12.26 -1.96 -30.44
C GLY A 161 13.09 -1.30 -29.32
N TYR A 162 12.59 -0.22 -28.78
CA TYR A 162 13.29 0.57 -27.77
C TYR A 162 12.30 1.10 -26.73
N THR A 163 12.63 0.94 -25.44
CA THR A 163 11.83 1.45 -24.32
C THR A 163 12.64 2.49 -23.57
N SER A 164 12.04 3.64 -23.33
CA SER A 164 12.61 4.71 -22.49
C SER A 164 11.61 5.21 -21.48
N ALA A 165 12.10 5.72 -20.36
CA ALA A 165 11.28 6.34 -19.33
C ALA A 165 11.60 7.83 -19.17
N TYR A 166 10.57 8.59 -18.90
CA TYR A 166 10.62 10.03 -18.77
C TYR A 166 9.68 10.51 -17.67
N MET A 167 9.89 11.75 -17.25
CA MET A 167 9.07 12.49 -16.32
C MET A 167 8.72 13.85 -16.93
N VAL A 168 7.50 14.29 -16.80
CA VAL A 168 7.03 15.65 -17.15
C VAL A 168 6.30 16.29 -15.98
N VAL A 169 6.15 17.61 -16.01
CA VAL A 169 5.27 18.34 -15.11
C VAL A 169 4.09 18.88 -15.92
N VAL A 170 2.89 18.58 -15.46
CA VAL A 170 1.61 19.04 -16.03
C VAL A 170 0.97 20.02 -15.06
N HIS A 171 0.65 21.22 -15.53
CA HIS A 171 -0.16 22.18 -14.83
C HIS A 171 -1.63 22.01 -15.23
N VAL A 172 -2.53 22.02 -14.26
CA VAL A 172 -3.99 21.92 -14.44
C VAL A 172 -4.63 23.18 -13.90
N ASP A 173 -5.22 23.99 -14.74
CA ASP A 173 -5.89 25.24 -14.30
C ASP A 173 -7.25 24.99 -13.63
N GLY A 174 -7.87 26.05 -13.09
CA GLY A 174 -9.14 25.97 -12.38
C GLY A 174 -10.33 25.48 -13.23
N ASP A 175 -10.23 25.54 -14.56
CA ASP A 175 -11.22 25.05 -15.51
C ASP A 175 -10.95 23.60 -15.94
N GLY A 176 -9.82 23.03 -15.48
CA GLY A 176 -9.38 21.67 -15.80
C GLY A 176 -8.62 21.55 -17.14
N ASN A 177 -8.19 22.67 -17.74
CA ASN A 177 -7.30 22.65 -18.89
C ASN A 177 -5.87 22.32 -18.45
N MET A 178 -5.11 21.68 -19.31
CA MET A 178 -3.79 21.15 -18.99
C MET A 178 -2.72 21.68 -19.94
N VAL A 179 -1.51 21.88 -19.39
CA VAL A 179 -0.33 22.24 -20.18
C VAL A 179 0.92 21.63 -19.56
N ILE A 180 1.86 21.18 -20.39
CA ILE A 180 3.17 20.72 -19.92
C ILE A 180 4.07 21.93 -19.71
N THR A 181 4.61 22.03 -18.49
CA THR A 181 5.46 23.15 -18.04
C THR A 181 6.94 22.77 -17.96
N GLN A 182 7.27 21.47 -18.05
CA GLN A 182 8.64 20.97 -18.10
C GLN A 182 8.78 19.92 -19.20
N ASN A 183 9.86 20.05 -20.02
CA ASN A 183 10.19 19.06 -21.05
C ASN A 183 10.42 17.67 -20.44
N PRO A 184 10.21 16.59 -21.24
CA PRO A 184 10.52 15.23 -20.81
C PRO A 184 11.95 15.12 -20.27
N THR A 185 12.05 14.79 -18.99
CA THR A 185 13.32 14.54 -18.31
C THR A 185 13.52 13.02 -18.20
N ILE A 186 14.73 12.55 -18.48
CA ILE A 186 15.07 11.11 -18.40
C ILE A 186 14.77 10.60 -16.99
N SER A 187 14.06 9.48 -16.90
CA SER A 187 13.66 8.82 -15.66
C SER A 187 13.87 7.32 -15.73
N SER A 188 13.44 6.59 -14.69
CA SER A 188 13.50 5.14 -14.63
C SER A 188 12.11 4.54 -14.49
N ILE A 189 11.92 3.33 -15.01
CA ILE A 189 10.71 2.54 -14.75
C ILE A 189 10.83 1.83 -13.41
N PRO A 190 9.72 1.54 -12.71
CA PRO A 190 9.73 0.72 -11.51
C PRO A 190 10.34 -0.65 -11.78
N THR A 191 11.14 -1.13 -10.85
CA THR A 191 11.77 -2.45 -10.90
C THR A 191 10.98 -3.44 -10.04
N LYS A 192 11.11 -4.75 -10.36
CA LYS A 192 10.50 -5.81 -9.54
C LYS A 192 11.00 -5.70 -8.09
N SER A 193 10.06 -5.75 -7.14
CA SER A 193 10.39 -5.84 -5.72
C SER A 193 11.10 -7.17 -5.40
N GLY A 194 12.04 -7.13 -4.47
CA GLY A 194 12.65 -8.33 -3.87
C GLY A 194 11.81 -8.93 -2.73
N TYR A 195 10.58 -8.47 -2.53
CA TYR A 195 9.70 -9.01 -1.48
C TYR A 195 9.28 -10.45 -1.79
N GLU A 196 9.50 -11.32 -0.82
CA GLU A 196 9.01 -12.69 -0.83
C GLU A 196 8.09 -12.87 0.41
N PRO A 197 6.83 -13.26 0.21
CA PRO A 197 5.93 -13.54 1.32
C PRO A 197 6.40 -14.76 2.11
N LYS A 198 6.03 -14.83 3.38
CA LYS A 198 6.26 -16.08 4.16
C LYS A 198 5.49 -17.21 3.49
N VAL A 199 6.17 -18.34 3.28
CA VAL A 199 5.55 -19.56 2.78
C VAL A 199 4.54 -20.03 3.83
N LYS A 200 3.29 -20.26 3.40
CA LYS A 200 2.27 -20.89 4.25
C LYS A 200 2.63 -22.38 4.36
N GLU A 201 2.48 -22.94 5.54
CA GLU A 201 2.72 -24.36 5.82
C GLU A 201 1.52 -24.90 6.61
N SER A 202 1.23 -26.19 6.43
CA SER A 202 0.25 -26.87 7.26
C SER A 202 0.79 -26.97 8.69
N ASP A 203 -0.01 -26.58 9.66
CA ASP A 203 0.38 -26.60 11.09
C ASP A 203 0.08 -27.95 11.78
N GLY A 204 -0.49 -28.91 11.04
CA GLY A 204 -0.86 -30.24 11.55
C GLY A 204 -2.10 -30.21 12.48
N THR A 205 -2.84 -29.12 12.51
CA THR A 205 -4.06 -29.00 13.35
C THR A 205 -5.27 -29.70 12.75
N VAL A 206 -5.28 -29.93 11.42
CA VAL A 206 -6.32 -30.67 10.71
C VAL A 206 -5.92 -32.14 10.60
N ASP A 207 -6.76 -33.06 11.05
CA ASP A 207 -6.50 -34.50 10.95
C ASP A 207 -6.60 -35.03 9.51
N ALA A 208 -6.06 -36.25 9.30
CA ALA A 208 -5.96 -36.84 7.96
C ALA A 208 -7.34 -37.12 7.33
N ALA A 209 -8.34 -37.51 8.12
CA ALA A 209 -9.68 -37.83 7.61
C ALA A 209 -10.38 -36.52 7.16
N THR A 210 -10.31 -35.47 7.96
CA THR A 210 -10.83 -34.13 7.61
C THR A 210 -10.12 -33.57 6.39
N THR A 211 -8.80 -33.74 6.29
CA THR A 211 -8.02 -33.31 5.12
C THR A 211 -8.49 -34.00 3.84
N GLU A 212 -8.72 -35.32 3.88
CA GLU A 212 -9.22 -36.11 2.75
C GLU A 212 -10.63 -35.65 2.34
N GLU A 213 -11.57 -35.52 3.29
CA GLU A 213 -12.94 -35.04 3.04
C GLU A 213 -12.97 -33.64 2.40
N VAL A 214 -12.18 -32.70 2.93
CA VAL A 214 -12.13 -31.33 2.40
C VAL A 214 -11.49 -31.35 1.00
N THR A 215 -10.47 -32.17 0.76
CA THR A 215 -9.86 -32.29 -0.56
C THR A 215 -10.85 -32.80 -1.59
N GLU A 216 -11.61 -33.86 -1.29
CA GLU A 216 -12.65 -34.41 -2.18
C GLU A 216 -13.75 -33.40 -2.46
N PHE A 217 -14.18 -32.66 -1.44
CA PHE A 217 -15.16 -31.57 -1.59
C PHE A 217 -14.62 -30.49 -2.52
N LEU A 218 -13.39 -30.01 -2.34
CA LEU A 218 -12.76 -28.97 -3.15
C LEU A 218 -12.55 -29.43 -4.60
N GLU A 219 -12.14 -30.69 -4.83
CA GLU A 219 -12.05 -31.23 -6.19
C GLU A 219 -13.41 -31.24 -6.89
N THR A 220 -14.47 -31.63 -6.18
CA THR A 220 -15.82 -31.62 -6.72
C THR A 220 -16.27 -30.20 -7.02
N PHE A 221 -16.08 -29.29 -6.10
CA PHE A 221 -16.40 -27.88 -6.24
C PHE A 221 -15.66 -27.25 -7.44
N PHE A 222 -14.34 -27.38 -7.53
CA PHE A 222 -13.55 -26.73 -8.59
C PHE A 222 -13.75 -27.38 -9.98
N LYS A 223 -14.24 -28.62 -10.06
CA LYS A 223 -14.72 -29.19 -11.33
C LYS A 223 -15.97 -28.50 -11.86
N LEU A 224 -16.85 -28.05 -10.96
CA LEU A 224 -18.10 -27.38 -11.32
C LEU A 224 -17.96 -25.86 -11.44
N TYR A 225 -17.12 -25.25 -10.63
CA TYR A 225 -17.01 -23.80 -10.44
C TYR A 225 -16.87 -22.99 -11.76
N PRO A 226 -16.11 -23.42 -12.77
CA PRO A 226 -15.99 -22.66 -14.02
C PRO A 226 -17.32 -22.43 -14.77
N THR A 227 -18.29 -23.34 -14.63
CA THR A 227 -19.55 -23.33 -15.41
C THR A 227 -20.80 -23.31 -14.55
N VAL A 228 -20.65 -23.28 -13.22
CA VAL A 228 -21.77 -23.34 -12.29
C VAL A 228 -22.66 -22.09 -12.38
N THR A 229 -23.97 -22.30 -12.27
CA THR A 229 -24.92 -21.19 -12.13
C THR A 229 -25.00 -20.69 -10.70
N GLU A 230 -25.49 -19.46 -10.51
CA GLU A 230 -25.66 -18.86 -9.16
C GLU A 230 -26.47 -19.76 -8.21
N LYS A 231 -27.53 -20.42 -8.72
CA LYS A 231 -28.37 -21.34 -7.94
C LYS A 231 -27.63 -22.61 -7.50
N GLU A 232 -26.78 -23.13 -8.37
CA GLU A 232 -25.95 -24.30 -8.06
C GLU A 232 -24.80 -23.94 -7.13
N LEU A 233 -24.20 -22.74 -7.31
CA LEU A 233 -23.13 -22.23 -6.46
C LEU A 233 -23.58 -22.14 -5.00
N ALA A 234 -24.81 -21.73 -4.73
CA ALA A 234 -25.39 -21.62 -3.39
C ALA A 234 -25.44 -22.93 -2.58
N TYR A 235 -25.24 -24.10 -3.22
CA TYR A 235 -25.10 -25.38 -2.50
C TYR A 235 -23.71 -25.61 -1.93
N TYR A 236 -22.71 -24.90 -2.44
CA TYR A 236 -21.29 -25.06 -2.09
C TYR A 236 -20.71 -23.87 -1.36
N VAL A 237 -21.28 -22.68 -1.55
CA VAL A 237 -20.71 -21.41 -1.10
C VAL A 237 -21.77 -20.54 -0.45
N SER A 238 -21.42 -19.97 0.68
CA SER A 238 -22.28 -18.98 1.36
C SER A 238 -22.40 -17.69 0.53
N GLU A 239 -23.46 -16.93 0.81
CA GLU A 239 -23.80 -15.71 0.09
C GLU A 239 -22.62 -14.69 0.06
N ASN A 240 -22.31 -14.16 -1.11
CA ASN A 240 -21.26 -13.16 -1.36
C ASN A 240 -19.79 -13.59 -1.13
N VAL A 241 -19.48 -14.88 -0.96
CA VAL A 241 -18.10 -15.35 -0.82
C VAL A 241 -17.41 -15.55 -2.17
N LEU A 242 -18.07 -16.21 -3.09
CA LEU A 242 -17.61 -16.40 -4.47
C LEU A 242 -18.74 -16.13 -5.45
N GLU A 243 -18.40 -15.56 -6.60
CA GLU A 243 -19.36 -15.31 -7.67
C GLU A 243 -19.20 -16.33 -8.81
N PRO A 244 -20.26 -16.60 -9.59
CA PRO A 244 -20.16 -17.43 -10.80
C PRO A 244 -19.23 -16.79 -11.82
N VAL A 245 -18.24 -17.54 -12.32
CA VAL A 245 -17.23 -17.01 -13.26
C VAL A 245 -17.55 -17.26 -14.73
N ASN A 246 -18.37 -18.26 -15.03
CA ASN A 246 -18.85 -18.61 -16.36
C ASN A 246 -17.73 -18.63 -17.43
N CYS A 247 -16.70 -19.46 -17.22
CA CYS A 247 -15.51 -19.59 -18.05
C CYS A 247 -15.41 -20.99 -18.67
N GLU A 248 -14.79 -21.08 -19.86
CA GLU A 248 -14.53 -22.36 -20.54
C GLU A 248 -13.23 -23.02 -20.05
N TYR A 249 -13.17 -23.26 -18.74
CA TYR A 249 -12.03 -23.92 -18.09
C TYR A 249 -12.38 -25.35 -17.69
N VAL A 250 -11.42 -26.25 -17.83
CA VAL A 250 -11.53 -27.64 -17.34
C VAL A 250 -10.57 -27.81 -16.16
N PHE A 251 -11.10 -28.23 -15.03
CA PHE A 251 -10.32 -28.57 -13.86
C PHE A 251 -9.29 -29.66 -14.17
N SER A 252 -8.07 -29.51 -13.68
CA SER A 252 -7.00 -30.48 -13.81
C SER A 252 -6.64 -31.10 -12.46
N GLU A 253 -6.17 -30.29 -11.53
CA GLU A 253 -5.75 -30.75 -10.20
C GLU A 253 -5.70 -29.62 -9.16
N LEU A 254 -5.74 -30.00 -7.88
CA LEU A 254 -5.35 -29.16 -6.76
C LEU A 254 -3.84 -29.28 -6.54
N VAL A 255 -3.16 -28.17 -6.31
CA VAL A 255 -1.70 -28.12 -6.11
C VAL A 255 -1.39 -27.56 -4.75
N ASN A 256 -0.63 -28.31 -3.97
CA ASN A 256 -0.13 -27.93 -2.65
C ASN A 256 -1.21 -27.34 -1.72
N PRO A 257 -2.33 -28.03 -1.49
CA PRO A 257 -3.30 -27.57 -0.53
C PRO A 257 -2.71 -27.55 0.88
N ILE A 258 -2.91 -26.43 1.58
CA ILE A 258 -2.42 -26.19 2.94
C ILE A 258 -3.63 -26.01 3.82
N PHE A 259 -3.72 -26.79 4.89
CA PHE A 259 -4.86 -26.83 5.79
C PHE A 259 -4.45 -26.34 7.17
N THR A 260 -5.28 -25.51 7.79
CA THR A 260 -5.15 -25.05 9.17
C THR A 260 -6.53 -25.01 9.83
N GLN A 261 -6.61 -25.33 11.13
CA GLN A 261 -7.84 -25.32 11.91
C GLN A 261 -7.99 -23.98 12.63
N ASP A 262 -9.18 -23.37 12.55
CA ASP A 262 -9.54 -22.18 13.31
C ASP A 262 -10.91 -22.37 13.98
N GLY A 263 -10.90 -22.84 15.21
CA GLY A 263 -12.13 -23.27 15.92
C GLY A 263 -12.79 -24.47 15.22
N GLU A 264 -14.03 -24.31 14.78
CA GLU A 264 -14.77 -25.33 14.02
C GLU A 264 -14.58 -25.21 12.50
N GLN A 265 -13.86 -24.18 12.05
CA GLN A 265 -13.60 -23.92 10.63
C GLN A 265 -12.27 -24.49 10.18
N VAL A 266 -12.22 -24.92 8.93
CA VAL A 266 -10.98 -25.31 8.23
C VAL A 266 -10.61 -24.24 7.22
N LYS A 267 -9.43 -23.63 7.36
CA LYS A 267 -8.87 -22.72 6.39
C LYS A 267 -7.99 -23.47 5.42
N VAL A 268 -8.19 -23.22 4.14
CA VAL A 268 -7.45 -23.87 3.06
C VAL A 268 -6.82 -22.84 2.14
N SER A 269 -5.51 -22.90 1.97
CA SER A 269 -4.80 -22.19 0.89
C SER A 269 -4.47 -23.21 -0.19
N VAL A 270 -4.95 -23.00 -1.40
CA VAL A 270 -4.80 -23.95 -2.50
C VAL A 270 -4.56 -23.27 -3.84
N SER A 271 -3.69 -23.84 -4.66
CA SER A 271 -3.57 -23.50 -6.07
C SER A 271 -4.38 -24.52 -6.89
N VAL A 272 -5.19 -24.04 -7.82
CA VAL A 272 -6.06 -24.85 -8.68
C VAL A 272 -5.59 -24.72 -10.12
N LYS A 273 -5.27 -25.82 -10.76
CA LYS A 273 -4.93 -25.85 -12.18
C LYS A 273 -6.15 -26.08 -13.04
N TYR A 274 -6.29 -25.26 -14.05
CA TYR A 274 -7.29 -25.37 -15.10
C TYR A 274 -6.64 -25.41 -16.48
N LEU A 275 -7.26 -26.11 -17.41
CA LEU A 275 -6.97 -25.99 -18.82
C LEU A 275 -7.95 -25.00 -19.46
N ASP A 276 -7.45 -23.90 -19.98
CA ASP A 276 -8.23 -22.97 -20.80
C ASP A 276 -8.55 -23.60 -22.15
N GLN A 277 -9.82 -23.79 -22.45
CA GLN A 277 -10.26 -24.46 -23.68
C GLN A 277 -10.03 -23.63 -24.95
N ARG A 278 -9.87 -22.33 -24.83
CA ARG A 278 -9.64 -21.42 -25.96
C ARG A 278 -8.15 -21.32 -26.29
N THR A 279 -7.34 -20.99 -25.30
CA THR A 279 -5.88 -20.79 -25.50
C THR A 279 -5.09 -22.08 -25.47
N LYS A 280 -5.64 -23.17 -24.91
CA LYS A 280 -4.98 -24.45 -24.60
C LYS A 280 -3.84 -24.32 -23.58
N ALA A 281 -3.74 -23.19 -22.92
CA ALA A 281 -2.78 -22.94 -21.86
C ALA A 281 -3.32 -23.40 -20.51
N THR A 282 -2.39 -23.72 -19.59
CA THR A 282 -2.74 -23.98 -18.19
C THR A 282 -2.88 -22.65 -17.45
N GLN A 283 -4.02 -22.46 -16.79
CA GLN A 283 -4.27 -21.37 -15.86
C GLN A 283 -4.12 -21.91 -14.44
N ILE A 284 -3.35 -21.20 -13.60
CA ILE A 284 -3.24 -21.51 -12.17
C ILE A 284 -3.93 -20.37 -11.41
N SER A 285 -4.94 -20.72 -10.62
CA SER A 285 -5.65 -19.80 -9.74
C SER A 285 -5.37 -20.16 -8.29
N GLN A 286 -5.21 -19.15 -7.41
CA GLN A 286 -4.97 -19.34 -6.00
C GLN A 286 -6.18 -18.91 -5.20
N PHE A 287 -6.55 -19.73 -4.22
CA PHE A 287 -7.67 -19.47 -3.34
C PHE A 287 -7.23 -19.62 -1.88
N ASP A 288 -7.69 -18.70 -1.05
CA ASP A 288 -7.68 -18.80 0.40
C ASP A 288 -9.15 -18.93 0.81
N LEU A 289 -9.53 -20.08 1.34
CA LEU A 289 -10.92 -20.42 1.63
C LEU A 289 -11.08 -20.77 3.09
N THR A 290 -12.23 -20.43 3.64
CA THR A 290 -12.68 -20.90 4.95
C THR A 290 -13.88 -21.82 4.75
N LEU A 291 -13.82 -23.03 5.32
CA LEU A 291 -14.86 -24.04 5.20
C LEU A 291 -15.46 -24.36 6.56
N GLU A 292 -16.75 -24.58 6.57
CA GLU A 292 -17.50 -25.12 7.72
C GLU A 292 -18.15 -26.43 7.34
N LYS A 293 -18.27 -27.34 8.31
CA LYS A 293 -19.00 -28.59 8.17
C LYS A 293 -20.23 -28.58 9.07
N ASP A 294 -21.39 -28.53 8.45
CA ASP A 294 -22.66 -28.82 9.13
C ASP A 294 -23.10 -30.26 8.76
N SER A 295 -24.09 -30.43 7.90
CA SER A 295 -24.38 -31.73 7.27
C SER A 295 -23.43 -32.04 6.10
N ASN A 296 -22.99 -31.01 5.38
CA ASN A 296 -22.01 -31.06 4.30
C ASN A 296 -20.98 -29.92 4.49
N TRP A 297 -19.84 -30.02 3.79
CA TRP A 297 -18.90 -28.93 3.71
C TRP A 297 -19.46 -27.75 2.90
N THR A 298 -19.20 -26.53 3.36
CA THR A 298 -19.58 -25.27 2.71
C THR A 298 -18.44 -24.26 2.81
N ILE A 299 -18.16 -23.55 1.74
CA ILE A 299 -17.22 -22.42 1.73
C ILE A 299 -17.91 -21.20 2.31
N VAL A 300 -17.39 -20.66 3.38
CA VAL A 300 -17.99 -19.53 4.16
C VAL A 300 -17.14 -18.26 4.15
N GLY A 301 -15.92 -18.31 3.59
CA GLY A 301 -15.02 -17.16 3.51
C GLY A 301 -13.79 -17.43 2.66
#